data_4d612ed5b73dd441fb672afdb81abbb7
#
_entry.id   4d612ed5b73dd441fb672afdb81abbb7
#
_cell.length_a   1.000
_cell.length_b   1.000
_cell.length_c   1.000
_cell.angle_alpha   90.00
_cell.angle_beta   90.00
_cell.angle_gamma   90.00
#
_symmetry.space_group_name_H-M   'P 1'
#
loop_
_entity.id
_entity.type
_entity.pdbx_description
1 polymer ?
#
loop_
_entity_poly.entity_id
_entity_poly.type
_entity_poly.pdbx_seq_one_letter_code
_entity_poly.pdbx_strand_id
1 'polypeptide(L)'
;MDAEQKGQLEALKQIEVTPDKIRCGPVTGAVENIGFSHERDFYYPYLKNAAEAGYGLCVGDGCPDEKLHYGIDAVKVLNQTGNSTTPKTPVKAAFFLKPYPTERLEERVEWVKPYAEYIGIDIDSYNIVTMRNLVNLEKKTAAQLNAFRAKFKVPFVIKGVFTDDDIELGRQVKPEVVYISNHGGRVETRIGSTADFLAAHAPELKQYCTQIWVDGGIRTILDVQTALYYGADKVIIARPFIRATFDEEKLQLV
;
A
#
# COMPACT_ATOMS: atom_id res chain seq x y z
N MET A 1 10.43 25.89 19.25
CA MET A 1 11.35 24.88 18.72
C MET A 1 12.73 25.16 19.29
N ASP A 2 13.27 24.25 20.07
CA ASP A 2 14.59 24.35 20.66
C ASP A 2 15.72 24.05 19.64
N ALA A 3 16.99 24.07 20.06
CA ALA A 3 18.14 23.87 19.18
C ALA A 3 18.20 22.43 18.64
N GLU A 4 17.82 21.43 19.42
CA GLU A 4 17.78 20.03 19.03
C GLU A 4 16.71 19.78 17.96
N GLN A 5 15.50 20.28 18.18
CA GLN A 5 14.39 20.19 17.21
C GLN A 5 14.72 20.90 15.89
N LYS A 6 15.45 22.04 15.93
CA LYS A 6 15.94 22.72 14.72
C LYS A 6 16.96 21.88 13.99
N GLY A 7 17.91 21.28 14.69
CA GLY A 7 18.91 20.39 14.09
C GLY A 7 18.28 19.17 13.43
N GLN A 8 17.30 18.55 14.09
CA GLN A 8 16.56 17.44 13.54
C GLN A 8 15.78 17.82 12.27
N LEU A 9 15.09 18.96 12.27
CA LEU A 9 14.37 19.44 11.09
C LEU A 9 15.30 19.69 9.89
N GLU A 10 16.48 20.25 10.13
CA GLU A 10 17.46 20.45 9.06
C GLU A 10 18.01 19.11 8.53
N ALA A 11 18.22 18.12 9.40
CA ALA A 11 18.61 16.77 8.98
C ALA A 11 17.53 16.10 8.11
N LEU A 12 16.26 16.22 8.48
CA LEU A 12 15.13 15.71 7.70
C LEU A 12 15.10 16.31 6.28
N LYS A 13 15.28 17.63 6.16
CA LYS A 13 15.26 18.32 4.86
C LYS A 13 16.41 17.90 3.91
N GLN A 14 17.48 17.32 4.43
CA GLN A 14 18.59 16.81 3.60
C GLN A 14 18.32 15.44 2.98
N ILE A 15 17.24 14.76 3.41
CA ILE A 15 16.89 13.45 2.86
C ILE A 15 16.36 13.61 1.44
N GLU A 16 17.04 12.99 0.49
CA GLU A 16 16.63 12.98 -0.90
C GLU A 16 15.38 12.10 -1.07
N VAL A 17 14.36 12.66 -1.71
CA VAL A 17 13.12 11.96 -2.05
C VAL A 17 13.09 11.70 -3.54
N THR A 18 13.41 10.47 -3.92
CA THR A 18 13.34 10.02 -5.32
C THR A 18 11.98 9.35 -5.60
N PRO A 19 11.48 9.35 -6.86
CA PRO A 19 10.18 8.77 -7.19
C PRO A 19 10.04 7.29 -6.78
N ASP A 20 11.13 6.52 -6.81
CA ASP A 20 11.12 5.12 -6.39
C ASP A 20 10.82 4.93 -4.90
N LYS A 21 10.98 5.96 -4.06
CA LYS A 21 10.63 5.93 -2.62
C LYS A 21 9.13 6.06 -2.38
N ILE A 22 8.36 6.45 -3.38
CA ILE A 22 6.94 6.76 -3.24
C ILE A 22 6.10 5.74 -4.03
N ARG A 23 4.95 5.36 -3.47
CA ARG A 23 3.93 4.56 -4.14
C ARG A 23 2.55 5.19 -3.91
N CYS A 24 1.64 5.08 -4.88
CA CYS A 24 0.25 5.46 -4.64
C CYS A 24 -0.42 4.44 -3.70
N GLY A 25 -1.38 4.87 -2.90
CA GLY A 25 -2.08 4.01 -1.94
C GLY A 25 -2.99 2.97 -2.61
N PRO A 26 -3.22 1.80 -1.99
CA PRO A 26 -4.15 0.79 -2.50
C PRO A 26 -5.60 1.19 -2.22
N VAL A 27 -6.08 2.23 -2.90
CA VAL A 27 -7.41 2.80 -2.69
C VAL A 27 -8.46 2.04 -3.47
N THR A 28 -9.59 1.75 -2.82
CA THR A 28 -10.81 1.16 -3.39
C THR A 28 -12.04 1.86 -2.85
N GLY A 29 -13.21 1.59 -3.45
CA GLY A 29 -14.46 2.23 -3.04
C GLY A 29 -14.54 3.67 -3.53
N ALA A 30 -14.39 3.86 -4.82
CA ALA A 30 -14.41 5.17 -5.46
C ALA A 30 -15.73 5.91 -5.20
N VAL A 31 -16.85 5.20 -5.23
CA VAL A 31 -18.18 5.78 -4.96
C VAL A 31 -18.31 6.10 -3.47
N GLU A 32 -18.10 5.11 -2.60
CA GLU A 32 -18.39 5.25 -1.17
C GLU A 32 -17.36 6.11 -0.43
N ASN A 33 -16.09 6.04 -0.84
CA ASN A 33 -14.99 6.64 -0.09
C ASN A 33 -14.45 7.95 -0.71
N ILE A 34 -14.72 8.19 -2.00
CA ILE A 34 -14.06 9.27 -2.75
C ILE A 34 -15.09 10.23 -3.37
N GLY A 35 -16.30 9.74 -3.71
CA GLY A 35 -17.36 10.56 -4.29
C GLY A 35 -17.40 10.54 -5.82
N PHE A 36 -16.82 9.53 -6.46
CA PHE A 36 -17.01 9.28 -7.89
C PHE A 36 -18.46 8.82 -8.18
N SER A 37 -18.98 9.13 -9.38
CA SER A 37 -20.29 8.66 -9.80
C SER A 37 -20.31 7.17 -10.10
N HIS A 38 -19.20 6.65 -10.63
CA HIS A 38 -19.03 5.25 -10.99
C HIS A 38 -17.70 4.71 -10.47
N GLU A 39 -17.74 3.54 -9.85
CA GLU A 39 -16.58 2.89 -9.25
C GLU A 39 -15.42 2.73 -10.23
N ARG A 40 -15.71 2.31 -11.47
CA ARG A 40 -14.72 2.03 -12.51
C ARG A 40 -13.91 3.24 -12.93
N ASP A 41 -14.49 4.43 -12.91
CA ASP A 41 -13.90 5.64 -13.50
C ASP A 41 -12.66 6.15 -12.74
N PHE A 42 -12.48 5.70 -11.51
CA PHE A 42 -11.38 6.11 -10.65
C PHE A 42 -10.05 5.42 -10.96
N TYR A 43 -10.05 4.10 -11.20
CA TYR A 43 -8.83 3.27 -11.10
C TYR A 43 -7.78 3.63 -12.17
N TYR A 44 -8.20 3.77 -13.42
CA TYR A 44 -7.26 4.06 -14.51
C TYR A 44 -6.60 5.44 -14.37
N PRO A 45 -7.32 6.56 -14.23
CA PRO A 45 -6.68 7.87 -14.08
C PRO A 45 -5.82 7.96 -12.81
N TYR A 46 -6.24 7.33 -11.70
CA TYR A 46 -5.48 7.29 -10.47
C TYR A 46 -4.12 6.59 -10.64
N LEU A 47 -4.10 5.40 -11.23
CA LEU A 47 -2.88 4.65 -11.45
C LEU A 47 -2.02 5.27 -12.57
N LYS A 48 -2.65 5.83 -13.59
CA LYS A 48 -1.96 6.55 -14.68
C LYS A 48 -1.17 7.74 -14.14
N ASN A 49 -1.79 8.60 -13.33
CA ASN A 49 -1.12 9.76 -12.76
C ASN A 49 0.11 9.36 -11.93
N ALA A 50 0.02 8.28 -11.17
CA ALA A 50 1.16 7.75 -10.41
C ALA A 50 2.26 7.21 -11.34
N ALA A 51 1.89 6.42 -12.36
CA ALA A 51 2.84 5.84 -13.30
C ALA A 51 3.59 6.89 -14.12
N GLU A 52 2.89 7.91 -14.61
CA GLU A 52 3.47 9.02 -15.39
C GLU A 52 4.43 9.89 -14.56
N ALA A 53 4.19 9.99 -13.27
CA ALA A 53 5.09 10.65 -12.32
C ALA A 53 6.28 9.77 -11.88
N GLY A 54 6.36 8.51 -12.36
CA GLY A 54 7.43 7.58 -12.02
C GLY A 54 7.29 6.91 -10.66
N TYR A 55 6.13 7.00 -10.02
CA TYR A 55 5.86 6.39 -8.72
C TYR A 55 5.40 4.92 -8.83
N GLY A 56 5.65 4.15 -7.78
CA GLY A 56 5.18 2.78 -7.68
C GLY A 56 3.65 2.70 -7.56
N LEU A 57 3.07 1.64 -8.10
CA LEU A 57 1.63 1.42 -8.09
C LEU A 57 1.21 0.47 -6.98
N CYS A 58 0.09 0.77 -6.32
CA CYS A 58 -0.59 -0.15 -5.43
C CYS A 58 -2.07 -0.27 -5.80
N VAL A 59 -2.58 -1.49 -5.79
CA VAL A 59 -3.98 -1.84 -6.07
C VAL A 59 -4.56 -2.52 -4.84
N GLY A 60 -5.70 -2.05 -4.37
CA GLY A 60 -6.43 -2.64 -3.26
C GLY A 60 -7.49 -3.64 -3.73
N ASP A 61 -7.84 -4.55 -2.84
CA ASP A 61 -8.96 -5.46 -2.98
C ASP A 61 -10.19 -4.90 -2.24
N GLY A 62 -11.37 -5.28 -2.68
CA GLY A 62 -12.63 -4.83 -2.09
C GLY A 62 -13.80 -5.76 -2.37
N CYS A 63 -14.97 -5.36 -1.92
CA CYS A 63 -16.24 -5.99 -2.24
C CYS A 63 -17.13 -4.97 -2.99
N PRO A 64 -17.74 -5.36 -4.11
CA PRO A 64 -17.61 -6.66 -4.80
C PRO A 64 -16.27 -6.86 -5.54
N ASP A 65 -16.05 -8.06 -6.10
CA ASP A 65 -14.80 -8.47 -6.75
C ASP A 65 -14.37 -7.57 -7.91
N GLU A 66 -15.32 -6.92 -8.56
CA GLU A 66 -15.11 -5.95 -9.62
C GLU A 66 -14.15 -4.83 -9.21
N LYS A 67 -14.10 -4.44 -7.92
CA LYS A 67 -13.18 -3.42 -7.43
C LYS A 67 -11.72 -3.83 -7.64
N LEU A 68 -11.39 -5.11 -7.42
CA LEU A 68 -10.06 -5.63 -7.73
C LEU A 68 -9.83 -5.71 -9.24
N HIS A 69 -10.83 -6.18 -9.99
CA HIS A 69 -10.75 -6.28 -11.46
C HIS A 69 -10.54 -4.92 -12.13
N TYR A 70 -11.19 -3.85 -11.68
CA TYR A 70 -10.95 -2.50 -12.20
C TYR A 70 -9.49 -2.04 -12.01
N GLY A 71 -8.89 -2.36 -10.87
CA GLY A 71 -7.47 -2.12 -10.64
C GLY A 71 -6.57 -2.94 -11.57
N ILE A 72 -6.86 -4.23 -11.76
CA ILE A 72 -6.16 -5.10 -12.71
C ILE A 72 -6.27 -4.57 -14.13
N ASP A 73 -7.48 -4.19 -14.57
CA ASP A 73 -7.73 -3.67 -15.91
C ASP A 73 -7.01 -2.34 -16.15
N ALA A 74 -6.93 -1.48 -15.14
CA ALA A 74 -6.14 -0.25 -15.23
C ALA A 74 -4.65 -0.54 -15.48
N VAL A 75 -4.05 -1.51 -14.78
CA VAL A 75 -2.66 -1.95 -15.02
C VAL A 75 -2.50 -2.55 -16.42
N LYS A 76 -3.47 -3.33 -16.90
CA LYS A 76 -3.47 -3.85 -18.29
C LYS A 76 -3.45 -2.73 -19.32
N VAL A 77 -4.33 -1.73 -19.16
CA VAL A 77 -4.42 -0.59 -20.08
C VAL A 77 -3.12 0.22 -20.09
N LEU A 78 -2.48 0.45 -18.94
CA LEU A 78 -1.17 1.11 -18.85
C LEU A 78 -0.09 0.38 -19.65
N ASN A 79 -0.16 -0.95 -19.72
CA ASN A 79 0.77 -1.74 -20.55
C ASN A 79 0.48 -1.67 -22.05
N GLN A 80 -0.77 -1.38 -22.44
CA GLN A 80 -1.18 -1.32 -23.86
C GLN A 80 -0.98 0.07 -24.48
N THR A 81 -1.13 1.13 -23.69
CA THR A 81 -1.13 2.53 -24.18
C THR A 81 0.25 3.15 -24.38
N GLY A 82 1.32 2.42 -24.16
CA GLY A 82 2.69 2.90 -24.36
C GLY A 82 3.06 3.06 -25.84
N ASN A 83 2.94 4.26 -26.40
CA ASN A 83 3.37 4.66 -27.76
C ASN A 83 4.90 4.71 -27.94
N SER A 84 5.67 3.76 -27.43
CA SER A 84 7.13 3.77 -27.55
C SER A 84 7.61 2.62 -28.42
N THR A 85 8.47 2.94 -29.40
CA THR A 85 9.18 2.00 -30.24
C THR A 85 10.27 1.18 -29.52
N THR A 86 10.52 1.46 -28.25
CA THR A 86 11.41 0.68 -27.39
C THR A 86 10.61 -0.29 -26.51
N PRO A 87 11.05 -1.55 -26.32
CA PRO A 87 10.40 -2.47 -25.40
C PRO A 87 10.49 -1.89 -23.99
N LYS A 88 9.35 -1.38 -23.48
CA LYS A 88 9.24 -0.92 -22.09
C LYS A 88 9.11 -2.13 -21.17
N THR A 89 9.79 -2.09 -20.05
CA THR A 89 9.52 -3.02 -18.96
C THR A 89 8.03 -2.93 -18.60
N PRO A 90 7.30 -4.06 -18.57
CA PRO A 90 5.89 -4.03 -18.25
C PRO A 90 5.61 -3.36 -16.90
N VAL A 91 4.63 -2.47 -16.88
CA VAL A 91 4.14 -1.84 -15.65
C VAL A 91 3.54 -2.93 -14.76
N LYS A 92 3.98 -2.98 -13.52
CA LYS A 92 3.47 -3.88 -12.49
C LYS A 92 3.03 -3.07 -11.26
N ALA A 93 2.18 -3.69 -10.44
CA ALA A 93 1.68 -3.08 -9.22
C ALA A 93 1.88 -4.01 -8.00
N ALA A 94 1.88 -3.44 -6.80
CA ALA A 94 1.69 -4.19 -5.58
C ALA A 94 0.18 -4.37 -5.34
N PHE A 95 -0.29 -5.61 -5.24
CA PHE A 95 -1.69 -5.94 -4.99
C PHE A 95 -1.90 -6.33 -3.53
N PHE A 96 -2.86 -5.71 -2.88
CA PHE A 96 -3.19 -5.95 -1.48
C PHE A 96 -4.56 -6.60 -1.36
N LEU A 97 -4.55 -7.91 -1.06
CA LEU A 97 -5.74 -8.75 -0.98
C LEU A 97 -6.31 -8.72 0.45
N LYS A 98 -7.63 -8.77 0.54
CA LYS A 98 -8.31 -8.92 1.82
C LYS A 98 -8.12 -10.34 2.36
N PRO A 99 -8.12 -10.56 3.69
CA PRO A 99 -7.85 -11.87 4.28
C PRO A 99 -9.08 -12.81 4.18
N TYR A 100 -9.52 -13.09 2.96
CA TYR A 100 -10.56 -14.06 2.66
C TYR A 100 -10.17 -15.48 3.07
N PRO A 101 -11.11 -16.43 3.16
CA PRO A 101 -10.80 -17.86 3.20
C PRO A 101 -9.85 -18.29 2.10
N THR A 102 -9.10 -19.38 2.33
CA THR A 102 -7.96 -19.78 1.51
C THR A 102 -8.30 -19.90 0.02
N GLU A 103 -9.41 -20.56 -0.32
CA GLU A 103 -9.83 -20.77 -1.72
C GLU A 103 -10.06 -19.43 -2.45
N ARG A 104 -10.67 -18.46 -1.78
CA ARG A 104 -10.91 -17.14 -2.32
C ARG A 104 -9.63 -16.32 -2.48
N LEU A 105 -8.65 -16.53 -1.62
CA LEU A 105 -7.34 -15.90 -1.75
C LEU A 105 -6.56 -16.47 -2.94
N GLU A 106 -6.60 -17.80 -3.13
CA GLU A 106 -5.95 -18.47 -4.24
C GLU A 106 -6.51 -18.02 -5.60
N GLU A 107 -7.83 -17.93 -5.71
CA GLU A 107 -8.50 -17.38 -6.88
C GLU A 107 -8.00 -15.96 -7.22
N ARG A 108 -7.93 -15.07 -6.21
CA ARG A 108 -7.44 -13.70 -6.39
C ARG A 108 -5.97 -13.63 -6.80
N VAL A 109 -5.14 -14.52 -6.26
CA VAL A 109 -3.72 -14.61 -6.67
C VAL A 109 -3.61 -14.92 -8.16
N GLU A 110 -4.41 -15.85 -8.68
CA GLU A 110 -4.38 -16.16 -10.12
C GLU A 110 -4.79 -14.96 -10.99
N TRP A 111 -5.70 -14.10 -10.50
CA TRP A 111 -6.08 -12.88 -11.22
C TRP A 111 -4.96 -11.83 -11.24
N VAL A 112 -4.27 -11.61 -10.12
CA VAL A 112 -3.30 -10.53 -9.98
C VAL A 112 -1.87 -10.89 -10.36
N LYS A 113 -1.48 -12.16 -10.20
CA LYS A 113 -0.12 -12.68 -10.40
C LYS A 113 0.56 -12.25 -11.70
N PRO A 114 -0.11 -12.21 -12.88
CA PRO A 114 0.53 -11.76 -14.12
C PRO A 114 0.98 -10.29 -14.08
N TYR A 115 0.35 -9.46 -13.24
CA TYR A 115 0.55 -8.02 -13.16
C TYR A 115 1.24 -7.60 -11.86
N ALA A 116 1.52 -8.54 -10.97
CA ALA A 116 2.04 -8.26 -9.65
C ALA A 116 3.56 -8.08 -9.63
N GLU A 117 4.00 -7.00 -8.98
CA GLU A 117 5.36 -6.79 -8.49
C GLU A 117 5.48 -7.35 -7.06
N TYR A 118 4.45 -7.13 -6.25
CA TYR A 118 4.27 -7.67 -4.91
C TYR A 118 2.84 -8.17 -4.73
N ILE A 119 2.67 -9.19 -3.89
CA ILE A 119 1.35 -9.63 -3.42
C ILE A 119 1.33 -9.52 -1.91
N GLY A 120 0.35 -8.81 -1.37
CA GLY A 120 0.20 -8.59 0.06
C GLY A 120 -1.15 -9.02 0.59
N ILE A 121 -1.21 -9.29 1.89
CA ILE A 121 -2.45 -9.51 2.64
C ILE A 121 -2.64 -8.38 3.63
N ASP A 122 -3.83 -7.79 3.62
CA ASP A 122 -4.31 -6.83 4.62
C ASP A 122 -4.65 -7.55 5.92
N ILE A 123 -3.67 -7.84 6.77
CA ILE A 123 -3.83 -8.69 7.96
C ILE A 123 -4.77 -8.12 9.03
N ASP A 124 -5.02 -6.80 9.00
CA ASP A 124 -5.88 -6.07 9.93
C ASP A 124 -7.33 -5.97 9.46
N SER A 125 -7.60 -6.20 8.18
CA SER A 125 -8.88 -5.87 7.57
C SER A 125 -9.99 -6.89 7.81
N TYR A 126 -9.72 -8.00 8.51
CA TYR A 126 -10.79 -8.93 8.95
C TYR A 126 -11.83 -8.22 9.84
N ASN A 127 -11.49 -7.08 10.41
CA ASN A 127 -12.33 -6.27 11.30
C ASN A 127 -12.64 -4.87 10.75
N ILE A 128 -12.36 -4.65 9.45
CA ILE A 128 -12.54 -3.33 8.82
C ILE A 128 -14.03 -2.95 8.76
N VAL A 129 -14.34 -1.73 9.19
CA VAL A 129 -15.72 -1.23 9.29
C VAL A 129 -16.45 -1.28 7.95
N THR A 130 -15.78 -0.93 6.86
CA THR A 130 -16.37 -0.81 5.51
C THR A 130 -16.77 -2.13 4.85
N MET A 131 -16.30 -3.26 5.36
CA MET A 131 -16.62 -4.60 4.82
C MET A 131 -17.29 -5.52 5.85
N ARG A 132 -17.55 -5.01 7.05
CA ARG A 132 -18.20 -5.76 8.13
C ARG A 132 -19.59 -6.25 7.68
N ASN A 133 -19.84 -7.54 7.83
CA ASN A 133 -21.08 -8.22 7.41
C ASN A 133 -21.36 -8.26 5.88
N LEU A 134 -20.44 -7.78 5.05
CA LEU A 134 -20.59 -7.91 3.59
C LEU A 134 -19.93 -9.19 3.06
N VAL A 135 -18.82 -9.58 3.64
CA VAL A 135 -18.01 -10.74 3.21
C VAL A 135 -17.40 -11.44 4.43
N ASN A 136 -17.05 -12.70 4.26
CA ASN A 136 -16.31 -13.44 5.28
C ASN A 136 -14.81 -13.11 5.16
N LEU A 137 -14.25 -12.45 6.19
CA LEU A 137 -12.83 -12.18 6.33
C LEU A 137 -12.34 -12.82 7.63
N GLU A 138 -11.10 -13.32 7.62
CA GLU A 138 -10.55 -14.13 8.71
C GLU A 138 -9.22 -13.58 9.20
N LYS A 139 -9.01 -13.54 10.52
CA LYS A 139 -7.67 -13.31 11.07
C LYS A 139 -6.75 -14.45 10.62
N LYS A 140 -5.63 -14.13 9.96
CA LYS A 140 -4.70 -15.14 9.45
C LYS A 140 -3.61 -15.46 10.46
N THR A 141 -3.29 -16.74 10.59
CA THR A 141 -2.14 -17.22 11.36
C THR A 141 -0.86 -17.20 10.50
N ALA A 142 0.30 -17.23 11.16
CA ALA A 142 1.59 -17.32 10.46
C ALA A 142 1.68 -18.58 9.57
N ALA A 143 1.14 -19.71 10.02
CA ALA A 143 1.11 -20.95 9.24
C ALA A 143 0.30 -20.79 7.95
N GLN A 144 -0.88 -20.15 8.03
CA GLN A 144 -1.71 -19.88 6.84
C GLN A 144 -1.04 -18.91 5.87
N LEU A 145 -0.41 -17.82 6.37
CA LEU A 145 0.31 -16.87 5.54
C LEU A 145 1.53 -17.51 4.85
N ASN A 146 2.28 -18.34 5.55
CA ASN A 146 3.42 -19.06 4.97
C ASN A 146 2.98 -20.10 3.94
N ALA A 147 1.91 -20.85 4.19
CA ALA A 147 1.32 -21.79 3.23
C ALA A 147 0.79 -21.06 1.98
N PHE A 148 0.18 -19.88 2.17
CA PHE A 148 -0.30 -19.04 1.08
C PHE A 148 0.85 -18.54 0.20
N ARG A 149 1.88 -17.89 0.80
CA ARG A 149 3.01 -17.35 0.02
C ARG A 149 3.81 -18.42 -0.73
N ALA A 150 3.83 -19.66 -0.25
CA ALA A 150 4.51 -20.76 -0.91
C ALA A 150 3.91 -21.13 -2.29
N LYS A 151 2.68 -20.68 -2.57
CA LYS A 151 1.96 -20.99 -3.83
C LYS A 151 2.35 -20.07 -5.00
N PHE A 152 3.13 -19.00 -4.75
CA PHE A 152 3.55 -18.08 -5.81
C PHE A 152 4.98 -17.57 -5.57
N LYS A 153 5.64 -17.17 -6.67
CA LYS A 153 7.02 -16.66 -6.66
C LYS A 153 7.07 -15.14 -6.83
N VAL A 154 6.23 -14.43 -6.10
CA VAL A 154 6.19 -12.95 -6.08
C VAL A 154 6.52 -12.50 -4.66
N PRO A 155 7.33 -11.45 -4.45
CA PRO A 155 7.63 -10.94 -3.12
C PRO A 155 6.36 -10.68 -2.31
N PHE A 156 6.36 -11.14 -1.04
CA PHE A 156 5.19 -11.14 -0.18
C PHE A 156 5.20 -9.97 0.80
N VAL A 157 4.04 -9.36 0.99
CA VAL A 157 3.83 -8.24 1.91
C VAL A 157 2.80 -8.60 2.98
N ILE A 158 3.09 -8.33 4.24
CA ILE A 158 2.04 -8.23 5.26
C ILE A 158 1.73 -6.76 5.49
N LYS A 159 0.48 -6.36 5.22
CA LYS A 159 0.01 -4.98 5.36
C LYS A 159 -0.97 -4.87 6.53
N GLY A 160 -0.88 -3.75 7.25
CA GLY A 160 -1.69 -3.47 8.43
C GLY A 160 -0.96 -3.80 9.73
N VAL A 161 0.37 -3.85 9.72
CA VAL A 161 1.17 -4.03 10.94
C VAL A 161 1.11 -2.76 11.78
N PHE A 162 0.56 -2.88 13.02
CA PHE A 162 0.37 -1.72 13.90
C PHE A 162 0.21 -2.10 15.39
N THR A 163 0.49 -3.33 15.76
CA THR A 163 0.42 -3.81 17.15
C THR A 163 1.57 -4.79 17.42
N ASP A 164 1.87 -5.05 18.71
CA ASP A 164 2.88 -6.04 19.10
C ASP A 164 2.56 -7.44 18.57
N ASP A 165 1.27 -7.83 18.55
CA ASP A 165 0.83 -9.10 17.94
C ASP A 165 1.17 -9.16 16.44
N ASP A 166 1.05 -8.05 15.73
CA ASP A 166 1.40 -7.97 14.30
C ASP A 166 2.91 -8.04 14.08
N ILE A 167 3.71 -7.45 14.98
CA ILE A 167 5.17 -7.57 14.98
C ILE A 167 5.56 -9.03 15.15
N GLU A 168 4.95 -9.73 16.13
CA GLU A 168 5.22 -11.15 16.36
C GLU A 168 4.78 -12.00 15.17
N LEU A 169 3.63 -11.70 14.55
CA LEU A 169 3.20 -12.35 13.31
C LEU A 169 4.23 -12.14 12.19
N GLY A 170 4.73 -10.92 12.03
CA GLY A 170 5.79 -10.58 11.07
C GLY A 170 7.07 -11.36 11.31
N ARG A 171 7.48 -11.49 12.57
CA ARG A 171 8.68 -12.28 12.95
C ARG A 171 8.55 -13.76 12.59
N GLN A 172 7.35 -14.34 12.71
CA GLN A 172 7.08 -15.73 12.35
C GLN A 172 6.96 -15.93 10.83
N VAL A 173 6.42 -14.97 10.10
CA VAL A 173 6.21 -15.04 8.64
C VAL A 173 7.48 -14.68 7.89
N LYS A 174 8.26 -13.72 8.37
CA LYS A 174 9.44 -13.13 7.71
C LYS A 174 9.13 -12.75 6.25
N PRO A 175 8.19 -11.83 6.03
CA PRO A 175 7.84 -11.39 4.68
C PRO A 175 8.97 -10.59 4.05
N GLU A 176 8.96 -10.42 2.73
CA GLU A 176 9.87 -9.49 2.06
C GLU A 176 9.59 -8.05 2.48
N VAL A 177 8.32 -7.71 2.71
CA VAL A 177 7.92 -6.36 3.12
C VAL A 177 6.97 -6.41 4.33
N VAL A 178 7.31 -5.61 5.33
CA VAL A 178 6.37 -5.22 6.40
C VAL A 178 5.78 -3.86 6.03
N TYR A 179 4.44 -3.78 5.95
CA TYR A 179 3.75 -2.53 5.64
C TYR A 179 2.98 -2.03 6.87
N ILE A 180 3.53 -0.99 7.50
CA ILE A 180 2.94 -0.30 8.66
C ILE A 180 1.74 0.51 8.18
N SER A 181 0.57 0.21 8.71
CA SER A 181 -0.69 0.86 8.35
C SER A 181 -1.74 0.65 9.43
N ASN A 182 -2.55 1.70 9.68
CA ASN A 182 -3.77 1.62 10.48
C ASN A 182 -5.04 1.76 9.61
N HIS A 183 -4.93 1.48 8.30
CA HIS A 183 -6.03 1.65 7.33
C HIS A 183 -6.65 3.05 7.30
N GLY A 184 -5.86 4.09 7.63
CA GLY A 184 -6.37 5.45 7.69
C GLY A 184 -7.44 5.66 8.77
N GLY A 185 -7.36 4.88 9.87
CA GLY A 185 -8.30 4.90 10.98
C GLY A 185 -9.57 4.09 10.77
N ARG A 186 -9.65 3.24 9.72
CA ARG A 186 -10.83 2.39 9.44
C ARG A 186 -10.86 1.08 10.23
N VAL A 187 -9.83 0.78 11.01
CA VAL A 187 -9.78 -0.34 11.95
C VAL A 187 -9.82 0.24 13.36
N GLU A 188 -10.96 0.12 14.04
CA GLU A 188 -11.27 0.82 15.30
C GLU A 188 -10.29 0.50 16.45
N THR A 189 -9.67 -0.67 16.43
CA THR A 189 -8.71 -1.10 17.45
C THR A 189 -7.28 -0.60 17.21
N ARG A 190 -7.02 0.13 16.11
CA ARG A 190 -5.69 0.59 15.71
C ARG A 190 -5.59 2.11 15.80
N ILE A 191 -5.55 2.61 17.04
CA ILE A 191 -5.50 4.03 17.35
C ILE A 191 -4.05 4.46 17.52
N GLY A 192 -3.67 5.55 16.84
CA GLY A 192 -2.34 6.14 16.98
C GLY A 192 -1.73 6.58 15.64
N SER A 193 -0.50 7.05 15.70
CA SER A 193 0.27 7.52 14.55
C SER A 193 1.13 6.39 13.98
N THR A 194 1.04 6.17 12.68
CA THR A 194 1.94 5.24 11.98
C THR A 194 3.38 5.73 11.95
N ALA A 195 3.60 7.04 12.04
CA ALA A 195 4.94 7.62 12.15
C ALA A 195 5.59 7.30 13.50
N ASP A 196 4.84 7.41 14.62
CA ASP A 196 5.34 7.06 15.95
C ASP A 196 5.62 5.55 16.04
N PHE A 197 4.73 4.72 15.47
CA PHE A 197 4.95 3.27 15.42
C PHE A 197 6.19 2.91 14.59
N LEU A 198 6.38 3.55 13.44
CA LEU A 198 7.58 3.37 12.62
C LEU A 198 8.84 3.76 13.40
N ALA A 199 8.86 4.94 14.02
CA ALA A 199 10.01 5.43 14.79
C ALA A 199 10.39 4.49 15.94
N ALA A 200 9.40 3.91 16.61
CA ALA A 200 9.61 2.98 17.73
C ALA A 200 10.10 1.60 17.27
N HIS A 201 9.62 1.08 16.15
CA HIS A 201 9.77 -0.34 15.81
C HIS A 201 10.58 -0.62 14.54
N ALA A 202 10.98 0.38 13.74
CA ALA A 202 11.73 0.13 12.50
C ALA A 202 13.00 -0.72 12.72
N PRO A 203 13.85 -0.49 13.75
CA PRO A 203 15.05 -1.29 13.98
C PRO A 203 14.74 -2.78 14.24
N GLU A 204 13.64 -3.08 14.92
CA GLU A 204 13.18 -4.44 15.18
C GLU A 204 12.63 -5.09 13.91
N LEU A 205 11.77 -4.39 13.18
CA LEU A 205 11.17 -4.88 11.94
C LEU A 205 12.20 -5.24 10.88
N LYS A 206 13.26 -4.45 10.76
CA LYS A 206 14.39 -4.70 9.84
C LYS A 206 15.13 -6.01 10.10
N GLN A 207 14.97 -6.63 11.25
CA GLN A 207 15.64 -7.91 11.58
C GLN A 207 15.02 -9.09 10.82
N TYR A 208 13.80 -8.96 10.30
CA TYR A 208 13.09 -10.07 9.67
C TYR A 208 12.35 -9.74 8.37
N CYS A 209 12.47 -8.51 7.87
CA CYS A 209 11.99 -8.13 6.54
C CYS A 209 13.07 -7.40 5.75
N THR A 210 12.93 -7.40 4.43
CA THR A 210 13.85 -6.69 3.53
C THR A 210 13.51 -5.20 3.43
N GLN A 211 12.21 -4.87 3.46
CA GLN A 211 11.72 -3.50 3.34
C GLN A 211 10.63 -3.21 4.36
N ILE A 212 10.60 -1.96 4.83
CA ILE A 212 9.49 -1.39 5.60
C ILE A 212 8.79 -0.36 4.73
N TRP A 213 7.49 -0.55 4.52
CA TRP A 213 6.61 0.44 3.90
C TRP A 213 5.71 1.06 4.96
N VAL A 214 5.31 2.33 4.75
CA VAL A 214 4.42 3.03 5.68
C VAL A 214 3.42 3.90 4.96
N ASP A 215 2.19 3.97 5.48
CA ASP A 215 1.19 4.96 5.12
C ASP A 215 0.64 5.67 6.38
N GLY A 216 -0.31 6.56 6.17
CA GLY A 216 -1.03 7.26 7.24
C GLY A 216 -0.62 8.72 7.40
N GLY A 217 -1.53 9.62 7.07
CA GLY A 217 -1.35 11.05 7.32
C GLY A 217 -0.43 11.81 6.35
N ILE A 218 0.32 11.17 5.50
CA ILE A 218 1.36 11.75 4.64
C ILE A 218 0.76 12.64 3.55
N ARG A 219 1.23 13.90 3.45
CA ARG A 219 0.71 14.93 2.54
C ARG A 219 1.80 15.73 1.85
N THR A 220 2.94 15.93 2.49
CA THR A 220 4.00 16.84 2.10
C THR A 220 5.31 16.08 1.87
N ILE A 221 6.27 16.70 1.21
CA ILE A 221 7.63 16.18 1.07
C ILE A 221 8.28 15.98 2.46
N LEU A 222 8.03 16.87 3.39
CA LEU A 222 8.57 16.76 4.75
C LEU A 222 8.02 15.51 5.48
N ASP A 223 6.75 15.15 5.26
CA ASP A 223 6.19 13.91 5.81
C ASP A 223 6.90 12.68 5.22
N VAL A 224 7.20 12.70 3.92
CA VAL A 224 7.96 11.64 3.24
C VAL A 224 9.38 11.54 3.82
N GLN A 225 10.08 12.68 3.92
CA GLN A 225 11.42 12.76 4.51
C GLN A 225 11.43 12.23 5.94
N THR A 226 10.41 12.57 6.73
CA THR A 226 10.25 12.07 8.10
C THR A 226 10.09 10.55 8.14
N ALA A 227 9.26 9.98 7.28
CA ALA A 227 9.08 8.53 7.21
C ALA A 227 10.39 7.80 6.80
N LEU A 228 11.10 8.34 5.81
CA LEU A 228 12.39 7.80 5.38
C LEU A 228 13.46 7.90 6.48
N TYR A 229 13.50 9.02 7.21
CA TYR A 229 14.40 9.23 8.35
C TYR A 229 14.21 8.17 9.43
N TYR A 230 12.96 7.82 9.74
CA TYR A 230 12.65 6.79 10.73
C TYR A 230 12.73 5.36 10.18
N GLY A 231 13.25 5.17 8.98
CA GLY A 231 13.63 3.84 8.48
C GLY A 231 12.64 3.18 7.52
N ALA A 232 11.66 3.91 6.99
CA ALA A 232 10.86 3.41 5.88
C ALA A 232 11.71 3.30 4.60
N ASP A 233 11.51 2.26 3.82
CA ASP A 233 12.11 2.10 2.48
C ASP A 233 11.21 2.67 1.40
N LYS A 234 9.88 2.60 1.60
CA LYS A 234 8.86 3.18 0.72
C LYS A 234 7.78 3.87 1.54
N VAL A 235 7.27 4.95 0.98
CA VAL A 235 6.20 5.75 1.57
C VAL A 235 4.98 5.68 0.66
N ILE A 236 3.84 5.31 1.23
CA ILE A 236 2.61 5.12 0.48
C ILE A 236 1.67 6.28 0.74
N ILE A 237 1.20 6.92 -0.34
CA ILE A 237 0.44 8.15 -0.30
C ILE A 237 -0.88 7.96 -1.05
N ALA A 238 -2.01 8.30 -0.44
CA ALA A 238 -3.31 8.17 -1.08
C ALA A 238 -3.93 9.52 -1.47
N ARG A 239 -4.22 10.41 -0.51
CA ARG A 239 -5.03 11.61 -0.75
C ARG A 239 -4.46 12.60 -1.76
N PRO A 240 -3.15 12.91 -1.81
CA PRO A 240 -2.60 13.74 -2.88
C PRO A 240 -2.86 13.16 -4.27
N PHE A 241 -2.67 11.85 -4.44
CA PHE A 241 -2.97 11.17 -5.71
C PHE A 241 -4.46 11.18 -6.06
N ILE A 242 -5.34 10.99 -5.05
CA ILE A 242 -6.79 11.09 -5.25
C ILE A 242 -7.17 12.52 -5.74
N ARG A 243 -6.65 13.57 -5.10
CA ARG A 243 -6.92 14.95 -5.51
C ARG A 243 -6.48 15.22 -6.95
N ALA A 244 -5.25 14.81 -7.31
CA ALA A 244 -4.76 14.96 -8.67
C ALA A 244 -5.62 14.20 -9.72
N THR A 245 -6.40 13.21 -9.30
CA THR A 245 -7.31 12.48 -10.19
C THR A 245 -8.60 13.26 -10.49
N PHE A 246 -9.04 14.11 -9.55
CA PHE A 246 -10.21 14.97 -9.74
C PHE A 246 -9.91 16.25 -10.51
N ASP A 247 -8.76 16.88 -10.18
CA ASP A 247 -8.51 18.28 -10.56
C ASP A 247 -7.72 18.41 -11.87
N GLU A 248 -7.35 17.28 -12.53
CA GLU A 248 -6.43 17.23 -13.67
C GLU A 248 -5.11 17.99 -13.43
N GLU A 249 -4.89 18.45 -12.21
CA GLU A 249 -3.65 19.10 -11.81
C GLU A 249 -2.53 18.07 -11.70
N LYS A 250 -1.32 18.50 -12.07
CA LYS A 250 -0.14 17.64 -11.85
C LYS A 250 0.00 17.35 -10.36
N LEU A 251 0.23 16.08 -10.04
CA LEU A 251 0.50 15.64 -8.68
C LEU A 251 1.61 16.49 -8.06
N GLN A 252 1.24 17.32 -7.10
CA GLN A 252 2.18 18.09 -6.29
C GLN A 252 2.14 17.56 -4.86
N LEU A 253 3.27 17.08 -4.38
CA LEU A 253 3.52 16.91 -2.95
C LEU A 253 4.02 18.27 -2.45
N VAL A 254 3.12 19.03 -1.85
CA VAL A 254 3.36 20.40 -1.38
C VAL A 254 4.17 20.37 -0.09
#